data_517e59522ba5b680f1ea6c1e9b8bdc01
#
_entry.id   517e59522ba5b680f1ea6c1e9b8bdc01
#
_cell.length_a   1.000
_cell.length_b   1.000
_cell.length_c   1.000
_cell.angle_alpha   90.00
_cell.angle_beta   90.00
_cell.angle_gamma   90.00
#
_symmetry.space_group_name_H-M   'P 1'
#
loop_
_entity.id
_entity.type
_entity.pdbx_description
1 polymer ?
#
loop_
_entity_poly.entity_id
_entity_poly.type
_entity_poly.pdbx_seq_one_letter_code
_entity_poly.pdbx_strand_id
1 'polypeptide(L)'
;MTIKSFTDWDNEGPSLTEALKAEDYEAAIVIGWHKNNGKKLDLATSGINPGVFKMLQKEKAALKAGELIAKAIAKRFGNKNAKAEQYGRAKSKLTPFWSSYGATDTTPKTDILIGNKRLSLKIGMAQLMSGGKAESTATFYAALKSTPALKKSPEFKQANKTFDGFVTSTLAPGKLRPIIKKGDNPVVNAAEAAHKDCMRDLGQLFEKSAKFKIAFAREAMSGYEKYGKGSNSAA
;
A
#
# COMPACT_ATOMS: atom_id res chain seq x y z
N MET A 1 9.67 -19.17 13.47
CA MET A 1 10.68 -18.60 12.54
C MET A 1 10.48 -17.08 12.58
N THR A 2 11.35 -16.39 13.33
CA THR A 2 11.22 -14.93 13.53
C THR A 2 11.65 -14.26 12.23
N ILE A 3 10.76 -13.45 11.64
CA ILE A 3 11.12 -12.61 10.51
C ILE A 3 11.97 -11.49 11.12
N LYS A 4 13.27 -11.43 10.78
CA LYS A 4 14.10 -10.28 11.13
C LYS A 4 13.43 -9.02 10.62
N SER A 5 13.28 -8.03 11.47
CA SER A 5 12.79 -6.72 11.06
C SER A 5 13.81 -6.06 10.12
N PHE A 6 13.40 -5.09 9.34
CA PHE A 6 14.31 -4.37 8.43
C PHE A 6 15.44 -3.67 9.21
N THR A 7 15.20 -3.29 10.47
CA THR A 7 16.19 -2.73 11.40
C THR A 7 17.30 -3.72 11.78
N ASP A 8 17.02 -5.04 11.73
CA ASP A 8 18.04 -6.07 11.98
C ASP A 8 19.07 -6.16 10.84
N TRP A 9 18.77 -5.54 9.69
CA TRP A 9 19.67 -5.49 8.52
C TRP A 9 20.55 -4.23 8.52
N ASP A 10 20.16 -3.19 9.26
CA ASP A 10 20.93 -1.93 9.35
C ASP A 10 22.27 -2.10 10.06
N ASN A 11 22.43 -3.17 10.85
CA ASN A 11 23.67 -3.44 11.57
C ASN A 11 24.67 -4.29 10.76
N GLU A 12 24.29 -4.89 9.63
CA GLU A 12 25.15 -5.75 8.82
C GLU A 12 25.15 -5.40 7.31
N GLY A 13 24.36 -4.43 6.89
CA GLY A 13 24.21 -4.05 5.48
C GLY A 13 24.76 -2.65 5.17
N PRO A 14 25.02 -2.34 3.89
CA PRO A 14 25.40 -0.99 3.50
C PRO A 14 24.28 -0.02 3.84
N SER A 15 24.59 1.06 4.53
CA SER A 15 23.67 2.17 4.83
C SER A 15 22.97 2.62 3.56
N LEU A 16 21.63 2.59 3.57
CA LEU A 16 20.83 3.11 2.47
C LEU A 16 20.95 4.63 2.49
N THR A 17 21.46 5.21 1.43
CA THR A 17 21.61 6.67 1.34
C THR A 17 20.22 7.33 1.31
N GLU A 18 20.02 8.36 2.13
CA GLU A 18 18.74 9.11 2.26
C GLU A 18 18.27 9.77 0.93
N ALA A 19 19.11 9.78 -0.08
CA ALA A 19 18.82 10.42 -1.38
C ALA A 19 17.94 9.56 -2.32
N LEU A 20 17.80 8.24 -2.07
CA LEU A 20 17.08 7.33 -2.97
C LEU A 20 15.60 7.21 -2.57
N LYS A 21 14.74 7.21 -3.58
CA LYS A 21 13.30 7.01 -3.40
C LYS A 21 12.97 5.52 -3.32
N ALA A 22 11.80 5.18 -2.77
CA ALA A 22 11.31 3.79 -2.71
C ALA A 22 11.36 3.10 -4.08
N GLU A 23 10.97 3.81 -5.15
CA GLU A 23 11.00 3.33 -6.53
C GLU A 23 12.42 2.95 -7.03
N ASP A 24 13.46 3.60 -6.51
CA ASP A 24 14.84 3.30 -6.88
C ASP A 24 15.29 1.98 -6.25
N TYR A 25 14.82 1.68 -5.02
CA TYR A 25 15.06 0.38 -4.38
C TYR A 25 14.29 -0.74 -5.06
N GLU A 26 13.07 -0.50 -5.54
CA GLU A 26 12.33 -1.46 -6.37
C GLU A 26 13.14 -1.82 -7.61
N ALA A 27 13.64 -0.81 -8.32
CA ALA A 27 14.49 -1.00 -9.49
C ALA A 27 15.78 -1.77 -9.14
N ALA A 28 16.43 -1.43 -8.02
CA ALA A 28 17.65 -2.13 -7.57
C ALA A 28 17.38 -3.62 -7.27
N ILE A 29 16.22 -3.96 -6.69
CA ILE A 29 15.80 -5.34 -6.44
C ILE A 29 15.59 -6.08 -7.76
N VAL A 30 14.92 -5.46 -8.74
CA VAL A 30 14.71 -6.07 -10.08
C VAL A 30 16.04 -6.31 -10.78
N ILE A 31 16.98 -5.36 -10.75
CA ILE A 31 18.34 -5.53 -11.29
C ILE A 31 19.04 -6.69 -10.56
N GLY A 32 19.00 -6.69 -9.24
CA GLY A 32 19.61 -7.73 -8.42
C GLY A 32 19.02 -9.12 -8.68
N TRP A 33 17.71 -9.22 -8.94
CA TRP A 33 17.07 -10.47 -9.31
C TRP A 33 17.64 -11.03 -10.62
N HIS A 34 17.73 -10.21 -11.68
CA HIS A 34 18.26 -10.65 -12.95
C HIS A 34 19.72 -11.05 -12.84
N LYS A 35 20.54 -10.26 -12.14
CA LYS A 35 21.95 -10.56 -11.90
C LYS A 35 22.16 -11.87 -11.14
N ASN A 36 21.45 -12.07 -10.03
CA ASN A 36 21.59 -13.27 -9.19
C ASN A 36 21.16 -14.56 -9.90
N ASN A 37 20.34 -14.46 -10.93
CA ASN A 37 19.85 -15.60 -11.69
C ASN A 37 20.51 -15.74 -13.07
N GLY A 38 21.60 -15.01 -13.32
CA GLY A 38 22.36 -15.07 -14.58
C GLY A 38 21.55 -14.60 -15.80
N LYS A 39 20.53 -13.75 -15.60
CA LYS A 39 19.66 -13.27 -16.68
C LYS A 39 20.05 -11.88 -17.11
N LYS A 40 20.04 -11.67 -18.42
CA LYS A 40 20.19 -10.32 -18.99
C LYS A 40 18.93 -9.50 -18.64
N LEU A 41 19.14 -8.33 -18.06
CA LEU A 41 18.06 -7.36 -17.84
C LEU A 41 17.70 -6.71 -19.19
N ASP A 42 16.44 -6.78 -19.54
CA ASP A 42 15.88 -6.03 -20.68
C ASP A 42 15.13 -4.81 -20.13
N LEU A 43 15.68 -3.63 -20.32
CA LEU A 43 15.09 -2.38 -19.83
C LEU A 43 13.74 -2.08 -20.45
N ALA A 44 13.50 -2.46 -21.71
CA ALA A 44 12.25 -2.20 -22.40
C ALA A 44 11.05 -2.90 -21.74
N THR A 45 11.30 -4.05 -21.11
CA THR A 45 10.27 -4.88 -20.50
C THR A 45 10.39 -5.01 -18.98
N SER A 46 11.40 -4.38 -18.38
CA SER A 46 11.63 -4.45 -16.91
C SER A 46 10.79 -3.46 -16.10
N GLY A 47 10.13 -2.50 -16.74
CA GLY A 47 9.45 -1.40 -16.08
C GLY A 47 10.38 -0.34 -15.46
N ILE A 48 11.70 -0.55 -15.48
CA ILE A 48 12.68 0.38 -14.93
C ILE A 48 12.87 1.57 -15.86
N ASN A 49 12.78 2.77 -15.30
CA ASN A 49 13.10 3.98 -16.05
C ASN A 49 14.59 4.00 -16.41
N PRO A 50 14.98 4.24 -17.69
CA PRO A 50 16.38 4.25 -18.10
C PRO A 50 17.27 5.24 -17.34
N GLY A 51 16.72 6.39 -16.91
CA GLY A 51 17.43 7.38 -16.08
C GLY A 51 17.73 6.82 -14.70
N VAL A 52 16.75 6.13 -14.05
CA VAL A 52 16.94 5.46 -12.78
C VAL A 52 17.99 4.34 -12.91
N PHE A 53 17.92 3.55 -13.98
CA PHE A 53 18.93 2.52 -14.21
C PHE A 53 20.34 3.11 -14.30
N LYS A 54 20.52 4.17 -15.08
CA LYS A 54 21.81 4.87 -15.23
C LYS A 54 22.30 5.46 -13.89
N MET A 55 21.42 6.02 -13.11
CA MET A 55 21.72 6.54 -11.77
C MET A 55 22.16 5.41 -10.84
N LEU A 56 21.42 4.30 -10.78
CA LEU A 56 21.73 3.15 -9.92
C LEU A 56 23.07 2.48 -10.27
N GLN A 57 23.56 2.55 -11.53
CA GLN A 57 24.90 2.03 -11.87
C GLN A 57 26.02 2.74 -11.08
N LYS A 58 25.78 3.94 -10.58
CA LYS A 58 26.72 4.71 -9.76
C LYS A 58 26.52 4.43 -8.25
N GLU A 59 25.34 3.93 -7.86
CA GLU A 59 24.93 3.70 -6.48
C GLU A 59 25.20 2.24 -6.05
N LYS A 60 26.50 1.92 -5.87
CA LYS A 60 26.95 0.55 -5.56
C LYS A 60 26.26 -0.04 -4.30
N ALA A 61 26.03 0.78 -3.28
CA ALA A 61 25.37 0.36 -2.04
C ALA A 61 23.93 -0.08 -2.29
N ALA A 62 23.16 0.71 -3.05
CA ALA A 62 21.78 0.38 -3.40
C ALA A 62 21.67 -0.88 -4.26
N LEU A 63 22.56 -1.04 -5.25
CA LEU A 63 22.61 -2.26 -6.05
C LEU A 63 22.93 -3.47 -5.18
N LYS A 64 23.87 -3.36 -4.26
CA LYS A 64 24.22 -4.45 -3.33
C LYS A 64 23.03 -4.81 -2.44
N ALA A 65 22.34 -3.82 -1.88
CA ALA A 65 21.12 -4.06 -1.10
C ALA A 65 20.05 -4.76 -1.94
N GLY A 66 19.81 -4.28 -3.16
CA GLY A 66 18.88 -4.90 -4.10
C GLY A 66 19.22 -6.37 -4.41
N GLU A 67 20.50 -6.68 -4.62
CA GLU A 67 20.97 -8.06 -4.82
C GLU A 67 20.70 -8.96 -3.60
N LEU A 68 20.93 -8.45 -2.39
CA LEU A 68 20.70 -9.21 -1.15
C LEU A 68 19.19 -9.47 -0.94
N ILE A 69 18.36 -8.46 -1.13
CA ILE A 69 16.90 -8.61 -1.02
C ILE A 69 16.37 -9.57 -2.09
N ALA A 70 16.82 -9.44 -3.33
CA ALA A 70 16.45 -10.34 -4.42
C ALA A 70 16.84 -11.80 -4.13
N LYS A 71 18.00 -12.02 -3.52
CA LYS A 71 18.46 -13.35 -3.09
C LYS A 71 17.56 -13.92 -1.99
N ALA A 72 17.13 -13.10 -1.03
CA ALA A 72 16.20 -13.52 0.02
C ALA A 72 14.82 -13.88 -0.56
N ILE A 73 14.32 -13.08 -1.51
CA ILE A 73 13.08 -13.35 -2.23
C ILE A 73 13.18 -14.67 -3.00
N ALA A 74 14.28 -14.91 -3.73
CA ALA A 74 14.50 -16.14 -4.48
C ALA A 74 14.52 -17.38 -3.57
N LYS A 75 15.14 -17.27 -2.40
CA LYS A 75 15.14 -18.33 -1.39
C LYS A 75 13.73 -18.67 -0.90
N ARG A 76 12.87 -17.67 -0.74
CA ARG A 76 11.49 -17.84 -0.24
C ARG A 76 10.54 -18.38 -1.31
N PHE A 77 10.62 -17.89 -2.53
CA PHE A 77 9.65 -18.20 -3.59
C PHE A 77 10.12 -19.25 -4.60
N GLY A 78 11.39 -19.62 -4.60
CA GLY A 78 11.91 -20.79 -5.30
C GLY A 78 12.02 -20.70 -6.83
N ASN A 79 11.36 -19.74 -7.49
CA ASN A 79 11.35 -19.67 -8.95
C ASN A 79 12.42 -18.73 -9.50
N LYS A 80 13.66 -19.20 -9.54
CA LYS A 80 14.80 -18.44 -10.09
C LYS A 80 14.67 -18.11 -11.58
N ASN A 81 13.83 -18.84 -12.30
CA ASN A 81 13.63 -18.65 -13.75
C ASN A 81 12.60 -17.59 -14.09
N ALA A 82 11.86 -17.10 -13.14
CA ALA A 82 10.88 -16.05 -13.38
C ALA A 82 11.56 -14.72 -13.77
N LYS A 83 10.91 -13.99 -14.66
CA LYS A 83 11.26 -12.61 -14.97
C LYS A 83 10.82 -11.71 -13.83
N ALA A 84 11.62 -10.71 -13.48
CA ALA A 84 11.25 -9.66 -12.54
C ALA A 84 11.01 -8.34 -13.29
N GLU A 85 9.99 -7.60 -12.85
CA GLU A 85 9.58 -6.33 -13.42
C GLU A 85 9.26 -5.34 -12.28
N GLN A 86 9.66 -4.08 -12.42
CA GLN A 86 9.16 -2.98 -11.60
C GLN A 86 7.75 -2.62 -12.08
N TYR A 87 6.76 -2.85 -11.23
CA TYR A 87 5.35 -2.72 -11.59
C TYR A 87 4.68 -1.47 -11.00
N GLY A 88 5.20 -0.93 -9.91
CA GLY A 88 4.61 0.18 -9.16
C GLY A 88 4.32 1.45 -9.96
N ARG A 89 4.92 1.61 -11.14
CA ARG A 89 4.67 2.74 -12.06
C ARG A 89 3.55 2.50 -13.07
N ALA A 90 3.02 1.30 -13.15
CA ALA A 90 1.92 1.01 -14.06
C ALA A 90 0.65 1.74 -13.62
N LYS A 91 -0.14 2.25 -14.58
CA LYS A 91 -1.50 2.73 -14.30
C LYS A 91 -2.44 1.55 -14.34
N SER A 92 -3.29 1.43 -13.33
CA SER A 92 -4.20 0.32 -13.16
C SER A 92 -5.66 0.75 -13.28
N LYS A 93 -6.51 -0.20 -13.67
CA LYS A 93 -7.95 0.04 -13.75
C LYS A 93 -8.58 -0.31 -12.40
N LEU A 94 -9.30 0.64 -11.83
CA LEU A 94 -10.10 0.43 -10.62
C LEU A 94 -11.33 -0.41 -10.93
N THR A 95 -11.77 -1.23 -9.97
CA THR A 95 -13.06 -1.91 -10.08
C THR A 95 -14.20 -0.90 -9.97
N PRO A 96 -15.38 -1.16 -10.57
CA PRO A 96 -16.56 -0.31 -10.41
C PRO A 96 -16.94 -0.10 -8.94
N PHE A 97 -16.81 -1.13 -8.12
CA PHE A 97 -17.04 -1.06 -6.67
C PHE A 97 -16.17 0.04 -6.03
N TRP A 98 -14.86 0.05 -6.33
CA TRP A 98 -13.94 1.03 -5.75
C TRP A 98 -14.25 2.45 -6.23
N SER A 99 -14.46 2.60 -7.52
CA SER A 99 -14.77 3.92 -8.13
C SER A 99 -16.08 4.52 -7.62
N SER A 100 -17.05 3.69 -7.20
CA SER A 100 -18.35 4.17 -6.68
C SER A 100 -18.24 5.01 -5.40
N TYR A 101 -17.11 4.91 -4.69
CA TYR A 101 -16.80 5.74 -3.51
C TYR A 101 -16.01 7.00 -3.85
N GLY A 102 -15.84 7.33 -5.14
CA GLY A 102 -15.09 8.50 -5.60
C GLY A 102 -13.58 8.36 -5.51
N ALA A 103 -13.07 7.16 -5.28
CA ALA A 103 -11.65 6.88 -5.28
C ALA A 103 -11.08 6.92 -6.71
N THR A 104 -9.94 7.57 -6.89
CA THR A 104 -9.33 7.81 -8.20
C THR A 104 -7.87 7.39 -8.28
N ASP A 105 -7.26 6.99 -7.15
CA ASP A 105 -5.87 6.56 -7.13
C ASP A 105 -5.70 5.21 -7.82
N THR A 106 -5.02 5.22 -8.96
CA THR A 106 -4.74 4.04 -9.80
C THR A 106 -3.37 3.44 -9.56
N THR A 107 -2.64 3.90 -8.54
CA THR A 107 -1.31 3.36 -8.20
C THR A 107 -1.44 1.91 -7.72
N PRO A 108 -0.76 0.95 -8.36
CA PRO A 108 -0.79 -0.45 -7.97
C PRO A 108 -0.35 -0.66 -6.52
N LYS A 109 -0.84 -1.74 -5.90
CA LYS A 109 -0.28 -2.24 -4.64
C LYS A 109 0.95 -3.12 -4.88
N THR A 110 1.08 -3.65 -6.07
CA THR A 110 2.27 -4.39 -6.50
C THR A 110 3.36 -3.41 -6.92
N ASP A 111 4.48 -3.45 -6.23
CA ASP A 111 5.66 -2.65 -6.55
C ASP A 111 6.60 -3.45 -7.48
N ILE A 112 6.72 -4.75 -7.25
CA ILE A 112 7.56 -5.66 -8.04
C ILE A 112 6.77 -6.91 -8.42
N LEU A 113 6.82 -7.30 -9.68
CA LEU A 113 6.25 -8.54 -10.20
C LEU A 113 7.37 -9.52 -10.54
N ILE A 114 7.32 -10.74 -10.01
CA ILE A 114 8.28 -11.82 -10.31
C ILE A 114 7.50 -13.04 -10.78
N GLY A 115 7.41 -13.20 -12.09
CA GLY A 115 6.51 -14.16 -12.70
C GLY A 115 5.06 -13.87 -12.30
N ASN A 116 4.43 -14.77 -11.55
CA ASN A 116 3.08 -14.58 -10.99
C ASN A 116 3.06 -14.10 -9.53
N LYS A 117 4.23 -13.83 -8.94
CA LYS A 117 4.34 -13.34 -7.56
C LYS A 117 4.33 -11.82 -7.55
N ARG A 118 3.45 -11.27 -6.75
CA ARG A 118 3.22 -9.83 -6.58
C ARG A 118 3.77 -9.41 -5.23
N LEU A 119 4.68 -8.46 -5.24
CA LEU A 119 5.38 -8.00 -4.04
C LEU A 119 5.09 -6.52 -3.82
N SER A 120 4.74 -6.17 -2.60
CA SER A 120 4.67 -4.77 -2.17
C SER A 120 5.86 -4.48 -1.27
N LEU A 121 6.67 -3.51 -1.65
CA LEU A 121 7.84 -3.07 -0.90
C LEU A 121 7.44 -1.93 0.05
N LYS A 122 7.77 -2.07 1.32
CA LYS A 122 7.56 -1.02 2.32
C LYS A 122 8.87 -0.72 3.02
N ILE A 123 9.26 0.55 3.03
CA ILE A 123 10.49 1.04 3.64
C ILE A 123 10.12 1.92 4.82
N GLY A 124 10.68 1.62 5.99
CA GLY A 124 10.42 2.37 7.21
C GLY A 124 8.93 2.33 7.62
N MET A 125 8.43 3.45 8.15
CA MET A 125 7.02 3.61 8.55
C MET A 125 6.14 4.01 7.36
N ALA A 126 6.09 3.19 6.33
CA ALA A 126 5.28 3.46 5.16
C ALA A 126 3.77 3.29 5.41
N GLN A 127 2.96 4.17 4.82
CA GLN A 127 1.52 4.02 4.86
C GLN A 127 1.08 2.82 4.02
N LEU A 128 0.24 1.96 4.60
CA LEU A 128 -0.34 0.81 3.90
C LEU A 128 -1.49 1.23 2.95
N MET A 129 -2.11 2.35 3.23
CA MET A 129 -3.28 2.86 2.53
C MET A 129 -3.07 4.33 2.16
N SER A 130 -3.56 4.76 1.00
CA SER A 130 -3.56 6.18 0.68
C SER A 130 -4.45 6.94 1.67
N GLY A 131 -4.01 8.12 2.12
CA GLY A 131 -4.71 8.92 3.12
C GLY A 131 -5.96 9.65 2.60
N GLY A 132 -6.36 9.43 1.35
CA GLY A 132 -7.54 10.05 0.77
C GLY A 132 -8.84 9.53 1.39
N LYS A 133 -9.79 10.46 1.68
CA LYS A 133 -11.10 10.12 2.26
C LYS A 133 -11.82 9.03 1.45
N ALA A 134 -11.88 9.17 0.14
CA ALA A 134 -12.52 8.20 -0.75
C ALA A 134 -11.83 6.82 -0.72
N GLU A 135 -10.51 6.80 -0.68
CA GLU A 135 -9.72 5.56 -0.57
C GLU A 135 -9.97 4.86 0.77
N SER A 136 -10.02 5.61 1.87
CA SER A 136 -10.35 5.09 3.20
C SER A 136 -11.76 4.51 3.25
N THR A 137 -12.73 5.22 2.66
CA THR A 137 -14.12 4.78 2.53
C THR A 137 -14.22 3.47 1.77
N ALA A 138 -13.60 3.42 0.59
CA ALA A 138 -13.59 2.24 -0.24
C ALA A 138 -12.93 1.03 0.46
N THR A 139 -11.80 1.24 1.15
CA THR A 139 -11.12 0.19 1.93
C THR A 139 -12.00 -0.35 3.05
N PHE A 140 -12.70 0.54 3.78
CA PHE A 140 -13.63 0.16 4.84
C PHE A 140 -14.75 -0.74 4.30
N TYR A 141 -15.43 -0.32 3.24
CA TYR A 141 -16.51 -1.09 2.65
C TYR A 141 -16.05 -2.37 1.96
N ALA A 142 -14.85 -2.40 1.41
CA ALA A 142 -14.24 -3.62 0.88
C ALA A 142 -14.00 -4.66 1.99
N ALA A 143 -13.50 -4.23 3.14
CA ALA A 143 -13.35 -5.11 4.31
C ALA A 143 -14.69 -5.68 4.77
N LEU A 144 -15.73 -4.87 4.78
CA LEU A 144 -17.09 -5.31 5.14
C LEU A 144 -17.68 -6.29 4.13
N LYS A 145 -17.48 -6.05 2.85
CA LYS A 145 -17.89 -6.96 1.78
C LYS A 145 -17.29 -8.35 1.98
N SER A 146 -16.05 -8.39 2.48
CA SER A 146 -15.35 -9.64 2.79
C SER A 146 -15.81 -10.31 4.10
N THR A 147 -16.60 -9.61 4.93
CA THR A 147 -17.08 -10.11 6.22
C THR A 147 -18.59 -9.89 6.39
N PRO A 148 -19.45 -10.50 5.55
CA PRO A 148 -20.89 -10.17 5.50
C PRO A 148 -21.64 -10.42 6.83
N ALA A 149 -21.16 -11.36 7.65
CA ALA A 149 -21.76 -11.62 8.97
C ALA A 149 -21.69 -10.41 9.90
N LEU A 150 -20.69 -9.55 9.76
CA LEU A 150 -20.51 -8.35 10.60
C LEU A 150 -21.58 -7.28 10.34
N LYS A 151 -22.22 -7.27 9.17
CA LYS A 151 -23.28 -6.30 8.85
C LYS A 151 -24.47 -6.36 9.83
N LYS A 152 -24.63 -7.48 10.54
CA LYS A 152 -25.70 -7.68 11.52
C LYS A 152 -25.30 -7.23 12.94
N SER A 153 -24.01 -7.03 13.23
CA SER A 153 -23.57 -6.66 14.57
C SER A 153 -23.92 -5.20 14.90
N PRO A 154 -24.27 -4.90 16.18
CA PRO A 154 -24.52 -3.53 16.63
C PRO A 154 -23.31 -2.61 16.40
N GLU A 155 -22.11 -3.08 16.70
CA GLU A 155 -20.85 -2.35 16.55
C GLU A 155 -20.61 -1.96 15.08
N PHE A 156 -20.93 -2.88 14.17
CA PHE A 156 -20.83 -2.58 12.75
C PHE A 156 -21.83 -1.50 12.32
N LYS A 157 -23.09 -1.63 12.72
CA LYS A 157 -24.13 -0.65 12.38
C LYS A 157 -23.77 0.73 12.90
N GLN A 158 -23.24 0.82 14.11
CA GLN A 158 -22.79 2.06 14.71
C GLN A 158 -21.58 2.65 13.98
N ALA A 159 -20.54 1.84 13.73
CA ALA A 159 -19.36 2.29 12.99
C ALA A 159 -19.70 2.73 11.57
N ASN A 160 -20.60 2.03 10.87
CA ASN A 160 -21.08 2.44 9.56
C ASN A 160 -21.83 3.76 9.62
N LYS A 161 -22.71 3.95 10.58
CA LYS A 161 -23.48 5.20 10.74
C LYS A 161 -22.55 6.40 10.96
N THR A 162 -21.61 6.29 11.90
CA THR A 162 -20.65 7.39 12.17
C THR A 162 -19.67 7.61 11.03
N PHE A 163 -19.27 6.56 10.34
CA PHE A 163 -18.40 6.67 9.18
C PHE A 163 -19.11 7.34 8.00
N ASP A 164 -20.33 6.94 7.68
CA ASP A 164 -21.14 7.60 6.64
C ASP A 164 -21.42 9.05 7.01
N GLY A 165 -21.75 9.32 8.28
CA GLY A 165 -21.92 10.68 8.80
C GLY A 165 -20.66 11.52 8.64
N PHE A 166 -19.49 10.97 8.98
CA PHE A 166 -18.20 11.64 8.77
C PHE A 166 -17.92 11.89 7.28
N VAL A 167 -18.16 10.90 6.42
CA VAL A 167 -17.94 11.02 4.98
C VAL A 167 -18.87 12.07 4.35
N THR A 168 -20.12 12.12 4.75
CA THR A 168 -21.13 13.05 4.18
C THR A 168 -21.04 14.45 4.77
N SER A 169 -20.77 14.60 6.06
CA SER A 169 -20.70 15.87 6.78
C SER A 169 -19.36 16.58 6.62
N THR A 170 -18.27 15.83 6.44
CA THR A 170 -16.99 16.46 6.17
C THR A 170 -16.95 16.97 4.75
N LEU A 171 -16.90 18.25 4.65
CA LEU A 171 -16.69 19.06 3.47
C LEU A 171 -15.75 18.42 2.44
N ALA A 172 -15.92 18.81 1.20
CA ALA A 172 -15.12 18.34 0.08
C ALA A 172 -13.63 18.21 0.43
N PRO A 173 -12.95 17.16 -0.04
CA PRO A 173 -11.53 16.92 0.23
C PRO A 173 -10.71 18.20 -0.04
N GLY A 174 -9.85 18.57 0.91
CA GLY A 174 -9.04 19.78 0.83
C GLY A 174 -9.59 21.01 1.55
N LYS A 175 -10.88 21.07 1.90
CA LYS A 175 -11.44 22.19 2.67
C LYS A 175 -11.23 22.06 4.18
N LEU A 176 -11.05 20.87 4.69
CA LEU A 176 -10.84 20.65 6.13
C LEU A 176 -9.50 21.25 6.62
N ARG A 177 -8.41 21.10 5.87
CA ARG A 177 -7.09 21.61 6.24
C ARG A 177 -7.02 23.14 6.36
N PRO A 178 -7.53 23.93 5.42
CA PRO A 178 -7.60 25.38 5.57
C PRO A 178 -8.51 25.84 6.72
N ILE A 179 -9.58 25.09 7.02
CA ILE A 179 -10.55 25.41 8.05
C ILE A 179 -9.96 25.14 9.44
N ILE A 180 -9.31 23.99 9.65
CA ILE A 180 -8.62 23.63 10.91
C ILE A 180 -7.57 24.68 11.33
N LYS A 181 -6.96 25.38 10.38
CA LYS A 181 -5.98 26.43 10.66
C LYS A 181 -6.58 27.80 11.04
N LYS A 182 -7.89 27.97 10.99
CA LYS A 182 -8.56 29.31 11.15
C LYS A 182 -9.22 29.54 12.52
N GLY A 183 -8.92 28.77 13.55
CA GLY A 183 -9.43 29.00 14.91
C GLY A 183 -10.89 28.58 15.12
N ASP A 184 -11.51 29.00 16.21
CA ASP A 184 -12.85 28.61 16.64
C ASP A 184 -13.94 28.85 15.59
N ASN A 185 -14.14 27.86 14.75
CA ASN A 185 -15.20 27.83 13.75
C ASN A 185 -16.15 26.67 14.07
N PRO A 186 -17.45 26.90 14.28
CA PRO A 186 -18.43 25.85 14.60
C PRO A 186 -18.43 24.69 13.59
N VAL A 187 -18.17 24.95 12.32
CA VAL A 187 -18.08 23.91 11.26
C VAL A 187 -16.87 23.01 11.47
N VAL A 188 -15.74 23.58 11.91
CA VAL A 188 -14.53 22.81 12.24
C VAL A 188 -14.78 21.93 13.45
N ASN A 189 -15.35 22.51 14.49
CA ASN A 189 -15.64 21.79 15.73
C ASN A 189 -16.61 20.62 15.50
N ALA A 190 -17.63 20.81 14.65
CA ALA A 190 -18.55 19.74 14.26
C ALA A 190 -17.86 18.64 13.45
N ALA A 191 -16.98 19.01 12.51
CA ALA A 191 -16.21 18.05 11.71
C ALA A 191 -15.20 17.26 12.54
N GLU A 192 -14.56 17.91 13.52
CA GLU A 192 -13.66 17.23 14.48
C GLU A 192 -14.42 16.29 15.40
N ALA A 193 -15.60 16.68 15.88
CA ALA A 193 -16.44 15.80 16.70
C ALA A 193 -16.88 14.57 15.88
N ALA A 194 -17.35 14.76 14.66
CA ALA A 194 -17.74 13.67 13.76
C ALA A 194 -16.56 12.74 13.47
N HIS A 195 -15.35 13.29 13.29
CA HIS A 195 -14.13 12.49 13.13
C HIS A 195 -13.79 11.68 14.38
N LYS A 196 -13.86 12.29 15.58
CA LYS A 196 -13.61 11.59 16.84
C LYS A 196 -14.60 10.45 17.06
N ASP A 197 -15.88 10.68 16.83
CA ASP A 197 -16.91 9.65 16.94
C ASP A 197 -16.68 8.51 15.95
N CYS A 198 -16.38 8.82 14.71
CA CYS A 198 -16.03 7.83 13.70
C CYS A 198 -14.82 7.00 14.12
N MET A 199 -13.74 7.63 14.59
CA MET A 199 -12.52 6.92 15.03
C MET A 199 -12.77 6.05 16.25
N ARG A 200 -13.56 6.53 17.23
CA ARG A 200 -13.97 5.74 18.40
C ARG A 200 -14.73 4.47 17.98
N ASP A 201 -15.74 4.63 17.14
CA ASP A 201 -16.62 3.52 16.76
C ASP A 201 -15.94 2.53 15.83
N LEU A 202 -15.08 3.01 14.92
CA LEU A 202 -14.18 2.16 14.15
C LEU A 202 -13.19 1.41 15.05
N GLY A 203 -12.60 2.09 16.03
CA GLY A 203 -11.73 1.49 17.03
C GLY A 203 -12.41 0.34 17.76
N GLN A 204 -13.64 0.55 18.24
CA GLN A 204 -14.43 -0.51 18.89
C GLN A 204 -14.70 -1.69 17.97
N LEU A 205 -15.04 -1.44 16.70
CA LEU A 205 -15.23 -2.51 15.72
C LEU A 205 -13.92 -3.29 15.47
N PHE A 206 -12.80 -2.57 15.37
CA PHE A 206 -11.48 -3.20 15.25
C PHE A 206 -11.13 -4.03 16.48
N GLU A 207 -11.38 -3.54 17.69
CA GLU A 207 -11.11 -4.28 18.93
C GLU A 207 -11.93 -5.55 19.04
N LYS A 208 -13.22 -5.48 18.75
CA LYS A 208 -14.16 -6.59 18.92
C LYS A 208 -14.13 -7.63 17.80
N SER A 209 -13.59 -7.28 16.61
CA SER A 209 -13.64 -8.16 15.46
C SER A 209 -12.28 -8.42 14.82
N ALA A 210 -11.62 -9.51 15.21
CA ALA A 210 -10.39 -9.97 14.56
C ALA A 210 -10.60 -10.22 13.03
N LYS A 211 -11.77 -10.72 12.63
CA LYS A 211 -12.12 -10.94 11.22
C LYS A 211 -12.14 -9.64 10.44
N PHE A 212 -12.69 -8.57 11.04
CA PHE A 212 -12.69 -7.26 10.39
C PHE A 212 -11.28 -6.67 10.28
N LYS A 213 -10.48 -6.74 11.35
CA LYS A 213 -9.06 -6.32 11.32
C LYS A 213 -8.30 -6.96 10.16
N ILE A 214 -8.41 -8.29 10.05
CA ILE A 214 -7.74 -9.07 9.01
C ILE A 214 -8.25 -8.66 7.62
N ALA A 215 -9.56 -8.52 7.44
CA ALA A 215 -10.13 -8.13 6.15
C ALA A 215 -9.71 -6.72 5.73
N PHE A 216 -9.71 -5.78 6.67
CA PHE A 216 -9.28 -4.40 6.44
C PHE A 216 -7.79 -4.33 6.11
N ALA A 217 -6.94 -4.95 6.93
CA ALA A 217 -5.50 -5.00 6.69
C ALA A 217 -5.18 -5.66 5.34
N ARG A 218 -5.86 -6.77 5.03
CA ARG A 218 -5.68 -7.45 3.74
C ARG A 218 -6.02 -6.54 2.57
N GLU A 219 -7.16 -5.83 2.62
CA GLU A 219 -7.53 -4.92 1.54
C GLU A 219 -6.57 -3.74 1.43
N ALA A 220 -6.22 -3.11 2.55
CA ALA A 220 -5.27 -2.01 2.60
C ALA A 220 -3.90 -2.40 1.99
N MET A 221 -3.45 -3.64 2.23
CA MET A 221 -2.17 -4.14 1.74
C MET A 221 -2.26 -4.66 0.31
N SER A 222 -3.31 -5.43 -0.01
CA SER A 222 -3.37 -6.15 -1.28
C SER A 222 -4.17 -5.43 -2.37
N GLY A 223 -5.18 -4.65 -2.04
CA GLY A 223 -6.06 -4.00 -3.01
C GLY A 223 -6.87 -4.98 -3.86
N TYR A 224 -7.29 -6.13 -3.28
CA TYR A 224 -8.04 -7.14 -4.03
C TYR A 224 -9.38 -6.64 -4.55
N GLU A 225 -10.11 -5.87 -3.77
CA GLU A 225 -11.36 -5.27 -4.21
C GLU A 225 -11.09 -4.00 -5.04
N LYS A 226 -9.95 -3.33 -4.80
CA LYS A 226 -9.52 -2.15 -5.56
C LYS A 226 -9.26 -2.48 -7.03
N TYR A 227 -8.51 -3.54 -7.30
CA TYR A 227 -8.07 -3.91 -8.65
C TYR A 227 -8.68 -5.21 -9.16
N GLY A 228 -9.36 -5.96 -8.32
CA GLY A 228 -9.83 -7.31 -8.62
C GLY A 228 -8.79 -8.38 -8.26
N LYS A 229 -9.28 -9.44 -7.64
CA LYS A 229 -8.49 -10.62 -7.28
C LYS A 229 -7.90 -11.25 -8.55
N GLY A 230 -6.60 -11.33 -8.64
CA GLY A 230 -5.91 -11.86 -9.83
C GLY A 230 -5.31 -10.78 -10.75
N SER A 231 -5.65 -9.51 -10.53
CA SER A 231 -4.97 -8.40 -11.19
C SER A 231 -3.51 -8.32 -10.74
N ASN A 232 -2.59 -8.04 -11.66
CA ASN A 232 -1.19 -7.79 -11.31
C ASN A 232 -1.00 -6.51 -10.47
N SER A 233 -2.02 -5.65 -10.40
CA SER A 233 -2.01 -4.43 -9.58
C SER A 233 -2.35 -4.68 -8.11
N ALA A 234 -2.98 -5.80 -7.80
CA ALA A 234 -3.18 -6.27 -6.43
C ALA A 234 -1.95 -7.03 -5.95
N ALA A 235 -1.51 -6.80 -4.69
CA ALA A 235 -0.33 -7.47 -4.10
C ALA A 235 -0.69 -8.73 -3.31
#